data_c311c19170d63f40cb3221ea8a849155
#
_entry.id   c311c19170d63f40cb3221ea8a849155
#
_cell.length_a   1.000
_cell.length_b   1.000
_cell.length_c   1.000
_cell.angle_alpha   90.00
_cell.angle_beta   90.00
_cell.angle_gamma   90.00
#
_symmetry.space_group_name_H-M   'P 1'
#
loop_
_entity.id
_entity.type
_entity.pdbx_description
1 polymer ?
#
loop_
_entity_poly.entity_id
_entity_poly.type
_entity_poly.pdbx_seq_one_letter_code
_entity_poly.pdbx_strand_id
1 'polypeptide(L)'
;MDEKHKNSIIIKSPGKSLLSGGYLILDKSKRGLVINIDTYISCESYYLIKGKSNESEKNSLLFNIYSEYLNQNFNYIVSMDFNNDNELKIFEKNDKDNKWIKNCIISSLLIYLSKNNNFNDLFNSNNKIEINITIKSDYRFYSYSPDNISQKIKTGLGSSSAFINSLTSNLILTYDKILNKKIYPKNIVIKNLVDNNIKAIILGSCLLSNNLSQNKIGSCFDIISSLFGSQIFIQTQQNIFLNSPFNLNEENKSKINNFIEYLKSEYIPNILFLNENNKYLKNKIYFVSIEIGSDTRIFVKKVLEYANNKKKDKLFDDDLFSQLNALNEKIINVFLNNSNIDNSLIKELCIKYRIILRKISEESKVDIEPGILTPLLDNLIKLDDIIYAICPGAGGYDSIIIMSKDKINESELFKNINDIIDDFNKKNNDNKLNIKANIIDVNVSKIPGTIIL
;
A
#
# COMPACT_ATOMS: atom_id res chain seq x y z
N MET A 1 36.04 5.11 5.07
CA MET A 1 34.58 4.91 4.81
C MET A 1 34.40 5.08 3.31
N ASP A 2 34.00 4.02 2.63
CA ASP A 2 33.74 4.06 1.18
C ASP A 2 32.72 5.15 0.81
N GLU A 3 32.90 5.83 -0.32
CA GLU A 3 31.97 6.83 -0.85
C GLU A 3 30.51 6.32 -0.93
N LYS A 4 30.33 5.00 -1.06
CA LYS A 4 29.04 4.31 -0.99
C LYS A 4 28.27 4.59 0.31
N HIS A 5 28.93 4.52 1.46
CA HIS A 5 28.26 4.71 2.77
C HIS A 5 27.94 6.17 3.08
N LYS A 6 28.67 7.10 2.48
CA LYS A 6 28.46 8.55 2.70
C LYS A 6 27.23 9.08 1.96
N ASN A 7 26.79 8.41 0.91
CA ASN A 7 25.73 8.84 0.01
C ASN A 7 24.48 7.94 0.01
N SER A 8 24.40 6.92 0.89
CA SER A 8 23.25 6.02 0.92
C SER A 8 22.00 6.67 1.55
N ILE A 9 20.84 6.28 1.03
CA ILE A 9 19.51 6.56 1.58
C ILE A 9 18.79 5.23 1.68
N ILE A 10 18.27 4.91 2.87
CA ILE A 10 17.50 3.70 3.10
C ILE A 10 16.08 4.10 3.48
N ILE A 11 15.11 3.59 2.73
CA ILE A 11 13.67 3.77 2.99
C ILE A 11 13.04 2.42 3.26
N LYS A 12 12.20 2.36 4.29
CA LYS A 12 11.48 1.15 4.69
C LYS A 12 10.00 1.47 4.82
N SER A 13 9.15 0.74 4.08
CA SER A 13 7.69 0.95 4.04
C SER A 13 6.96 -0.28 4.54
N PRO A 14 5.96 -0.12 5.44
CA PRO A 14 5.21 -1.24 6.00
C PRO A 14 4.12 -1.75 5.05
N GLY A 15 3.72 -2.99 5.26
CA GLY A 15 2.45 -3.50 4.77
C GLY A 15 1.25 -2.84 5.46
N LYS A 16 0.06 -3.19 5.01
CA LYS A 16 -1.20 -2.64 5.54
C LYS A 16 -2.36 -3.61 5.44
N SER A 17 -3.40 -3.38 6.25
CA SER A 17 -4.71 -4.02 6.12
C SER A 17 -5.85 -3.05 6.36
N LEU A 18 -6.93 -3.19 5.58
CA LEU A 18 -8.19 -2.48 5.78
C LEU A 18 -9.09 -3.33 6.69
N LEU A 19 -9.23 -2.93 7.96
CA LEU A 19 -10.03 -3.65 8.95
C LEU A 19 -11.52 -3.45 8.74
N SER A 20 -11.95 -2.21 8.46
CA SER A 20 -13.35 -1.92 8.17
C SER A 20 -13.48 -0.82 7.12
N GLY A 21 -14.66 -0.70 6.53
CA GLY A 21 -14.90 0.25 5.44
C GLY A 21 -14.67 -0.34 4.05
N GLY A 22 -14.52 -1.65 3.90
CA GLY A 22 -14.48 -2.31 2.59
C GLY A 22 -15.67 -1.89 1.75
N TYR A 23 -15.44 -1.60 0.46
CA TYR A 23 -16.36 -0.96 -0.50
C TYR A 23 -16.77 0.47 -0.14
N LEU A 24 -17.10 0.79 1.11
CA LEU A 24 -17.49 2.14 1.54
C LEU A 24 -16.45 3.20 1.16
N ILE A 25 -15.15 2.90 1.28
CA ILE A 25 -14.07 3.81 0.92
C ILE A 25 -14.01 4.17 -0.58
N LEU A 26 -14.86 3.58 -1.41
CA LEU A 26 -15.01 3.98 -2.81
C LEU A 26 -15.89 5.24 -2.95
N ASP A 27 -16.65 5.58 -1.91
CA ASP A 27 -17.33 6.86 -1.75
C ASP A 27 -16.47 7.83 -0.94
N LYS A 28 -16.18 8.99 -1.52
CA LYS A 28 -15.34 10.04 -0.92
C LYS A 28 -15.89 10.61 0.40
N SER A 29 -17.16 10.39 0.69
CA SER A 29 -17.82 10.82 1.93
C SER A 29 -17.71 9.79 3.07
N LYS A 30 -17.28 8.56 2.78
CA LYS A 30 -17.22 7.46 3.74
C LYS A 30 -15.78 7.23 4.21
N ARG A 31 -15.66 6.60 5.37
CA ARG A 31 -14.38 6.37 6.04
C ARG A 31 -14.03 4.89 6.08
N GLY A 32 -12.75 4.59 6.25
CA GLY A 32 -12.26 3.23 6.50
C GLY A 32 -11.20 3.20 7.58
N LEU A 33 -11.08 2.09 8.28
CA LEU A 33 -10.07 1.84 9.29
C LEU A 33 -8.94 1.03 8.69
N VAL A 34 -7.75 1.63 8.60
CA VAL A 34 -6.55 1.00 8.05
C VAL A 34 -5.46 0.91 9.11
N ILE A 35 -4.82 -0.24 9.21
CA ILE A 35 -3.66 -0.46 10.06
C ILE A 35 -2.43 -0.83 9.24
N ASN A 36 -1.26 -0.41 9.71
CA ASN A 36 0.01 -0.94 9.22
C ASN A 36 0.39 -2.22 9.94
N ILE A 37 1.05 -3.09 9.21
CA ILE A 37 1.54 -4.37 9.73
C ILE A 37 3.07 -4.43 9.63
N ASP A 38 3.70 -5.23 10.47
CA ASP A 38 5.16 -5.30 10.63
C ASP A 38 5.89 -6.12 9.56
N THR A 39 5.34 -6.12 8.35
CA THR A 39 6.01 -6.62 7.14
C THR A 39 6.50 -5.44 6.31
N TYR A 40 7.69 -5.51 5.74
CA TYR A 40 8.30 -4.34 5.13
C TYR A 40 8.94 -4.63 3.78
N ILE A 41 8.90 -3.63 2.90
CA ILE A 41 9.81 -3.53 1.76
C ILE A 41 10.76 -2.37 2.02
N SER A 42 12.05 -2.58 1.78
CA SER A 42 13.07 -1.55 1.90
C SER A 42 13.80 -1.34 0.58
N CYS A 43 14.13 -0.08 0.31
CA CYS A 43 14.97 0.35 -0.80
C CYS A 43 16.18 1.08 -0.24
N GLU A 44 17.35 0.63 -0.63
CA GLU A 44 18.63 1.28 -0.34
C GLU A 44 19.21 1.82 -1.63
N SER A 45 19.49 3.12 -1.70
CA SER A 45 20.12 3.75 -2.85
C SER A 45 21.45 4.40 -2.49
N TYR A 46 22.32 4.46 -3.47
CA TYR A 46 23.45 5.38 -3.51
C TYR A 46 23.64 5.88 -4.95
N TYR A 47 24.24 7.04 -5.10
CA TYR A 47 24.52 7.59 -6.42
C TYR A 47 26.00 7.86 -6.63
N LEU A 48 26.42 7.79 -7.89
CA LEU A 48 27.77 8.11 -8.35
C LEU A 48 27.67 9.21 -9.41
N ILE A 49 28.54 10.19 -9.32
CA ILE A 49 28.72 11.21 -10.35
C ILE A 49 30.05 10.90 -11.03
N LYS A 50 29.98 10.42 -12.28
CA LYS A 50 31.14 10.08 -13.09
C LYS A 50 31.48 11.25 -14.03
N GLY A 51 32.75 11.46 -14.33
CA GLY A 51 33.16 12.50 -15.28
C GLY A 51 32.60 12.32 -16.68
N LYS A 52 32.87 13.26 -17.58
CA LYS A 52 32.24 13.46 -18.90
C LYS A 52 31.68 12.20 -19.53
N SER A 53 30.37 12.24 -19.81
CA SER A 53 29.65 11.23 -20.59
C SER A 53 30.03 11.32 -22.08
N ASN A 54 29.99 10.19 -22.80
CA ASN A 54 30.02 10.18 -24.27
C ASN A 54 28.81 10.94 -24.82
N GLU A 55 28.88 11.47 -26.02
CA GLU A 55 27.80 12.27 -26.64
C GLU A 55 26.45 11.55 -26.65
N SER A 56 26.45 10.22 -26.78
CA SER A 56 25.23 9.40 -26.77
C SER A 56 24.55 9.25 -25.40
N GLU A 57 25.20 9.67 -24.31
CA GLU A 57 24.66 9.57 -22.95
C GLU A 57 24.38 10.96 -22.31
N LYS A 58 24.51 12.03 -23.10
CA LYS A 58 24.15 13.38 -22.66
C LYS A 58 22.67 13.42 -22.29
N ASN A 59 22.32 14.21 -21.29
CA ASN A 59 20.96 14.42 -20.80
C ASN A 59 20.25 13.13 -20.31
N SER A 60 21.01 12.22 -19.72
CA SER A 60 20.44 10.96 -19.22
C SER A 60 20.87 10.61 -17.81
N LEU A 61 19.97 9.89 -17.13
CA LEU A 61 20.21 9.25 -15.85
C LEU A 61 20.26 7.73 -16.03
N LEU A 62 21.19 7.08 -15.36
CA LEU A 62 21.28 5.62 -15.36
C LEU A 62 20.76 5.08 -14.02
N PHE A 63 19.84 4.13 -14.09
CA PHE A 63 19.32 3.41 -12.92
C PHE A 63 19.73 1.95 -12.99
N ASN A 64 20.42 1.47 -11.98
CA ASN A 64 20.76 0.07 -11.76
C ASN A 64 20.00 -0.42 -10.53
N ILE A 65 19.02 -1.27 -10.71
CA ILE A 65 18.10 -1.71 -9.67
C ILE A 65 18.20 -3.21 -9.51
N TYR A 66 18.62 -3.66 -8.34
CA TYR A 66 18.65 -5.06 -7.97
C TYR A 66 17.51 -5.38 -7.02
N SER A 67 16.69 -6.36 -7.37
CA SER A 67 15.65 -6.91 -6.50
C SER A 67 16.12 -8.24 -5.91
N GLU A 68 16.40 -8.27 -4.61
CA GLU A 68 16.79 -9.51 -3.91
C GLU A 68 15.69 -10.57 -4.02
N TYR A 69 14.43 -10.16 -3.86
CA TYR A 69 13.28 -11.07 -3.92
C TYR A 69 13.12 -11.77 -5.27
N LEU A 70 13.33 -11.05 -6.38
CA LEU A 70 13.26 -11.60 -7.73
C LEU A 70 14.59 -12.22 -8.17
N ASN A 71 15.67 -11.94 -7.44
CA ASN A 71 17.05 -12.23 -7.83
C ASN A 71 17.35 -11.72 -9.25
N GLN A 72 16.98 -10.46 -9.53
CA GLN A 72 17.05 -9.85 -10.85
C GLN A 72 17.60 -8.44 -10.81
N ASN A 73 18.37 -8.10 -11.86
CA ASN A 73 18.81 -6.74 -12.15
C ASN A 73 17.92 -6.13 -13.22
N PHE A 74 17.52 -4.87 -13.01
CA PHE A 74 16.79 -4.02 -13.95
C PHE A 74 17.61 -2.76 -14.20
N ASN A 75 17.90 -2.49 -15.45
CA ASN A 75 18.75 -1.36 -15.84
C ASN A 75 17.98 -0.46 -16.79
N TYR A 76 17.83 0.80 -16.41
CA TYR A 76 17.09 1.79 -17.20
C TYR A 76 17.97 3.00 -17.49
N ILE A 77 17.81 3.55 -18.68
CA ILE A 77 18.31 4.87 -19.05
C ILE A 77 17.10 5.76 -19.20
N VAL A 78 17.10 6.89 -18.48
CA VAL A 78 16.07 7.93 -18.63
C VAL A 78 16.72 9.13 -19.26
N SER A 79 16.24 9.55 -20.42
CA SER A 79 16.67 10.77 -21.12
C SER A 79 15.56 11.82 -21.09
N MET A 80 15.96 13.09 -21.17
CA MET A 80 15.05 14.20 -21.33
C MET A 80 15.27 14.84 -22.69
N ASP A 81 14.20 14.96 -23.46
CA ASP A 81 14.18 15.66 -24.75
C ASP A 81 13.73 17.11 -24.53
N PHE A 82 14.70 18.01 -24.42
CA PHE A 82 14.45 19.44 -24.19
C PHE A 82 13.78 20.16 -25.37
N ASN A 83 13.87 19.57 -26.56
CA ASN A 83 13.27 20.14 -27.79
C ASN A 83 11.79 19.72 -27.97
N ASN A 84 11.32 18.74 -27.18
CA ASN A 84 9.97 18.23 -27.24
C ASN A 84 9.30 18.31 -25.85
N ASP A 85 8.96 19.53 -25.44
CA ASP A 85 8.23 19.82 -24.18
C ASP A 85 8.84 19.18 -22.92
N ASN A 86 10.15 18.98 -22.89
CA ASN A 86 10.87 18.25 -21.84
C ASN A 86 10.30 16.83 -21.65
N GLU A 87 10.14 16.08 -22.72
CA GLU A 87 9.65 14.71 -22.71
C GLU A 87 10.66 13.76 -22.03
N LEU A 88 10.18 12.99 -21.06
CA LEU A 88 10.94 11.93 -20.42
C LEU A 88 10.77 10.61 -21.19
N LYS A 89 11.87 10.07 -21.67
CA LYS A 89 11.94 8.76 -22.35
C LYS A 89 12.70 7.79 -21.48
N ILE A 90 12.12 6.61 -21.23
CA ILE A 90 12.74 5.53 -20.46
C ILE A 90 13.01 4.32 -21.33
N PHE A 91 14.25 3.85 -21.31
CA PHE A 91 14.70 2.72 -22.11
C PHE A 91 15.27 1.64 -21.18
N GLU A 92 14.92 0.39 -21.46
CA GLU A 92 15.59 -0.74 -20.82
C GLU A 92 16.96 -0.96 -21.48
N LYS A 93 17.97 -1.19 -20.64
CA LYS A 93 19.34 -1.52 -21.10
C LYS A 93 19.56 -3.03 -21.23
N ASN A 94 18.73 -3.83 -20.59
CA ASN A 94 18.73 -5.28 -20.65
C ASN A 94 17.27 -5.73 -20.93
N ASP A 95 17.09 -6.90 -21.56
CA ASP A 95 15.77 -7.43 -21.98
C ASP A 95 14.79 -7.73 -20.83
N LYS A 96 14.99 -7.12 -19.67
CA LYS A 96 14.16 -7.29 -18.47
C LYS A 96 13.42 -6.00 -18.16
N ASP A 97 12.12 -6.00 -18.41
CA ASP A 97 11.24 -4.89 -18.07
C ASP A 97 10.41 -5.17 -16.80
N ASN A 98 10.22 -4.11 -16.02
CA ASN A 98 9.29 -4.13 -14.90
C ASN A 98 8.46 -2.84 -14.88
N LYS A 99 7.20 -2.97 -15.28
CA LYS A 99 6.26 -1.84 -15.36
C LYS A 99 6.17 -1.04 -14.06
N TRP A 100 6.22 -1.70 -12.89
CA TRP A 100 6.11 -1.03 -11.59
C TRP A 100 7.34 -0.17 -11.31
N ILE A 101 8.55 -0.70 -11.59
CA ILE A 101 9.79 0.06 -11.45
C ILE A 101 9.79 1.27 -12.39
N LYS A 102 9.45 1.07 -13.67
CA LYS A 102 9.37 2.15 -14.66
C LYS A 102 8.44 3.27 -14.22
N ASN A 103 7.25 2.90 -13.76
CA ASN A 103 6.27 3.89 -13.31
C ASN A 103 6.72 4.64 -12.05
N CYS A 104 7.44 4.00 -11.12
CA CYS A 104 8.05 4.70 -9.98
C CYS A 104 9.10 5.72 -10.43
N ILE A 105 9.97 5.35 -11.37
CA ILE A 105 11.00 6.25 -11.92
C ILE A 105 10.34 7.45 -12.63
N ILE A 106 9.42 7.20 -13.57
CA ILE A 106 8.76 8.27 -14.35
C ILE A 106 7.95 9.19 -13.45
N SER A 107 7.12 8.65 -12.56
CA SER A 107 6.28 9.46 -11.67
C SER A 107 7.10 10.32 -10.72
N SER A 108 8.17 9.77 -10.16
CA SER A 108 9.05 10.52 -9.26
C SER A 108 9.76 11.67 -9.99
N LEU A 109 10.25 11.44 -11.21
CA LEU A 109 10.88 12.48 -12.02
C LEU A 109 9.87 13.55 -12.42
N LEU A 110 8.72 13.19 -13.00
CA LEU A 110 7.71 14.15 -13.44
C LEU A 110 7.30 15.10 -12.30
N ILE A 111 6.96 14.56 -11.15
CA ILE A 111 6.49 15.37 -10.02
C ILE A 111 7.63 16.16 -9.40
N TYR A 112 8.79 15.54 -9.19
CA TYR A 112 9.93 16.25 -8.61
C TYR A 112 10.41 17.40 -9.48
N LEU A 113 10.56 17.17 -10.79
CA LEU A 113 11.03 18.17 -11.74
C LEU A 113 10.01 19.30 -11.98
N SER A 114 8.70 19.01 -11.90
CA SER A 114 7.67 20.06 -12.01
C SER A 114 7.75 21.10 -10.88
N LYS A 115 8.32 20.73 -9.71
CA LYS A 115 8.44 21.58 -8.52
C LYS A 115 9.81 22.23 -8.36
N ASN A 116 10.81 21.79 -9.11
CA ASN A 116 12.19 22.27 -8.98
C ASN A 116 12.66 22.92 -10.29
N ASN A 117 12.92 24.22 -10.23
CA ASN A 117 13.37 24.98 -11.41
C ASN A 117 14.79 24.59 -11.90
N ASN A 118 15.58 23.89 -11.07
CA ASN A 118 16.95 23.48 -11.37
C ASN A 118 17.03 22.06 -11.96
N PHE A 119 15.95 21.57 -12.60
CA PHE A 119 15.94 20.21 -13.17
C PHE A 119 16.98 20.03 -14.29
N ASN A 120 17.41 21.11 -14.97
CA ASN A 120 18.49 21.05 -15.94
C ASN A 120 19.78 20.49 -15.36
N ASP A 121 20.06 20.73 -14.07
CA ASP A 121 21.28 20.23 -13.42
C ASP A 121 21.30 18.70 -13.29
N LEU A 122 20.13 18.06 -13.27
CA LEU A 122 20.05 16.61 -13.23
C LEU A 122 20.37 15.96 -14.59
N PHE A 123 19.95 16.62 -15.68
CA PHE A 123 20.07 16.11 -17.05
C PHE A 123 21.14 16.82 -17.89
N ASN A 124 21.39 18.12 -17.68
CA ASN A 124 22.40 18.89 -18.41
C ASN A 124 23.79 18.87 -17.76
N SER A 125 23.99 18.07 -16.71
CA SER A 125 25.31 17.97 -16.13
C SER A 125 26.29 17.37 -17.15
N ASN A 126 27.48 17.96 -17.30
CA ASN A 126 28.59 17.36 -18.03
C ASN A 126 29.02 16.00 -17.41
N ASN A 127 28.35 15.58 -16.36
CA ASN A 127 28.60 14.40 -15.58
C ASN A 127 27.48 13.38 -15.75
N LYS A 128 27.85 12.13 -15.90
CA LYS A 128 26.93 10.99 -15.86
C LYS A 128 26.53 10.70 -14.43
N ILE A 129 25.22 10.77 -14.14
CA ILE A 129 24.65 10.38 -12.84
C ILE A 129 24.15 8.95 -12.92
N GLU A 130 24.67 8.12 -12.04
CA GLU A 130 24.30 6.71 -11.90
C GLU A 130 23.69 6.48 -10.52
N ILE A 131 22.42 6.01 -10.49
CA ILE A 131 21.68 5.71 -9.27
C ILE A 131 21.58 4.20 -9.14
N ASN A 132 22.13 3.67 -8.08
CA ASN A 132 22.13 2.24 -7.77
C ASN A 132 21.18 1.98 -6.62
N ILE A 133 20.24 1.03 -6.79
CA ILE A 133 19.16 0.73 -5.82
C ILE A 133 19.15 -0.77 -5.56
N THR A 134 19.07 -1.14 -4.28
CA THR A 134 18.78 -2.51 -3.83
C THR A 134 17.41 -2.56 -3.16
N ILE A 135 16.55 -3.46 -3.62
CA ILE A 135 15.20 -3.66 -3.08
C ILE A 135 15.16 -4.98 -2.32
N LYS A 136 14.76 -4.93 -1.05
CA LYS A 136 14.57 -6.09 -0.18
C LYS A 136 13.11 -6.19 0.25
N SER A 137 12.56 -7.40 0.23
CA SER A 137 11.16 -7.65 0.61
C SER A 137 11.10 -8.68 1.74
N ASP A 138 10.24 -8.43 2.72
CA ASP A 138 9.89 -9.43 3.73
C ASP A 138 9.23 -10.64 3.04
N TYR A 139 9.65 -11.84 3.41
CA TYR A 139 9.13 -13.07 2.83
C TYR A 139 7.64 -13.28 3.09
N ARG A 140 7.09 -12.74 4.18
CA ARG A 140 5.68 -12.85 4.58
C ARG A 140 4.71 -12.21 3.59
N PHE A 141 5.17 -11.33 2.71
CA PHE A 141 4.34 -10.78 1.62
C PHE A 141 3.91 -11.81 0.60
N TYR A 142 4.53 -13.00 0.60
CA TYR A 142 4.34 -14.01 -0.42
C TYR A 142 4.25 -15.39 0.21
N SER A 143 3.32 -16.22 -0.26
CA SER A 143 3.27 -17.66 -0.04
C SER A 143 3.69 -18.40 -1.30
N TYR A 144 4.01 -19.66 -1.17
CA TYR A 144 4.30 -20.52 -2.30
C TYR A 144 3.08 -21.37 -2.62
N SER A 145 2.76 -21.55 -3.92
CA SER A 145 1.74 -22.52 -4.31
C SER A 145 2.19 -23.94 -3.93
N PRO A 146 1.34 -24.73 -3.29
CA PRO A 146 1.66 -26.13 -2.97
C PRO A 146 1.98 -26.96 -4.20
N ASP A 147 1.31 -26.66 -5.32
CA ASP A 147 1.44 -27.39 -6.56
C ASP A 147 2.63 -26.92 -7.42
N ASN A 148 3.15 -25.71 -7.13
CA ASN A 148 4.26 -25.14 -7.89
C ASN A 148 5.09 -24.17 -7.03
N ILE A 149 6.18 -24.68 -6.45
CA ILE A 149 7.12 -23.92 -5.60
C ILE A 149 7.69 -22.69 -6.31
N SER A 150 7.67 -22.65 -7.64
CA SER A 150 8.08 -21.47 -8.40
C SER A 150 7.00 -20.38 -8.50
N GLN A 151 5.73 -20.72 -8.23
CA GLN A 151 4.62 -19.77 -8.28
C GLN A 151 4.39 -19.14 -6.91
N LYS A 152 4.74 -17.87 -6.79
CA LYS A 152 4.54 -17.07 -5.59
C LYS A 152 3.16 -16.40 -5.61
N ILE A 153 2.41 -16.59 -4.53
CA ILE A 153 1.09 -16.00 -4.33
C ILE A 153 1.22 -14.82 -3.34
N LYS A 154 0.58 -13.69 -3.62
CA LYS A 154 0.53 -12.55 -2.71
C LYS A 154 -0.40 -12.86 -1.53
N THR A 155 0.06 -12.57 -0.32
CA THR A 155 -0.67 -12.85 0.93
C THR A 155 -1.70 -11.77 1.31
N GLY A 156 -1.94 -10.75 0.48
CA GLY A 156 -2.88 -9.66 0.79
C GLY A 156 -2.34 -8.57 1.73
N LEU A 157 -1.12 -8.72 2.23
CA LEU A 157 -0.49 -7.80 3.20
C LEU A 157 -0.08 -6.43 2.64
N GLY A 158 -0.35 -6.14 1.36
CA GLY A 158 -0.09 -4.83 0.76
C GLY A 158 1.32 -4.65 0.20
N SER A 159 1.93 -5.71 -0.34
CA SER A 159 3.28 -5.65 -0.94
C SER A 159 3.43 -4.58 -2.02
N SER A 160 2.39 -4.36 -2.85
CA SER A 160 2.45 -3.35 -3.93
C SER A 160 2.58 -1.93 -3.41
N SER A 161 1.84 -1.57 -2.36
CA SER A 161 1.93 -0.24 -1.75
C SER A 161 3.25 -0.03 -1.00
N ALA A 162 3.71 -1.04 -0.26
CA ALA A 162 5.00 -1.00 0.41
C ALA A 162 6.15 -0.84 -0.62
N PHE A 163 6.07 -1.52 -1.76
CA PHE A 163 7.01 -1.41 -2.86
C PHE A 163 7.02 0.00 -3.47
N ILE A 164 5.87 0.51 -3.89
CA ILE A 164 5.75 1.85 -4.48
C ILE A 164 6.28 2.90 -3.51
N ASN A 165 5.84 2.86 -2.26
CA ASN A 165 6.21 3.87 -1.27
C ASN A 165 7.70 3.83 -0.95
N SER A 166 8.30 2.64 -0.78
CA SER A 166 9.74 2.54 -0.50
C SER A 166 10.59 3.01 -1.67
N LEU A 167 10.27 2.58 -2.91
CA LEU A 167 11.07 2.94 -4.08
C LEU A 167 10.87 4.40 -4.47
N THR A 168 9.62 4.87 -4.54
CA THR A 168 9.33 6.26 -4.96
C THR A 168 9.85 7.28 -3.95
N SER A 169 9.68 7.04 -2.64
CA SER A 169 10.25 7.91 -1.61
C SER A 169 11.79 7.94 -1.67
N ASN A 170 12.41 6.79 -1.88
CA ASN A 170 13.85 6.68 -2.03
C ASN A 170 14.36 7.50 -3.23
N LEU A 171 13.70 7.40 -4.38
CA LEU A 171 14.03 8.17 -5.57
C LEU A 171 13.94 9.67 -5.33
N ILE A 172 12.81 10.16 -4.77
CA ILE A 172 12.60 11.58 -4.47
C ILE A 172 13.69 12.12 -3.56
N LEU A 173 14.00 11.42 -2.46
CA LEU A 173 15.02 11.88 -1.51
C LEU A 173 16.43 11.80 -2.12
N THR A 174 16.67 10.86 -3.03
CA THR A 174 17.92 10.77 -3.78
C THR A 174 18.09 11.96 -4.73
N TYR A 175 17.05 12.36 -5.48
CA TYR A 175 17.11 13.54 -6.33
C TYR A 175 17.33 14.81 -5.52
N ASP A 176 16.63 14.95 -4.39
CA ASP A 176 16.79 16.10 -3.51
C ASP A 176 18.21 16.19 -2.90
N LYS A 177 18.79 15.05 -2.58
CA LYS A 177 20.19 14.97 -2.12
C LYS A 177 21.19 15.31 -3.24
N ILE A 178 20.94 14.90 -4.48
CA ILE A 178 21.80 15.21 -5.63
C ILE A 178 21.77 16.71 -5.93
N LEU A 179 20.57 17.27 -6.06
CA LEU A 179 20.37 18.68 -6.51
C LEU A 179 20.58 19.69 -5.38
N ASN A 180 19.93 19.47 -4.24
CA ASN A 180 19.86 20.43 -3.15
C ASN A 180 20.86 20.14 -2.02
N LYS A 181 21.66 19.06 -2.13
CA LYS A 181 22.60 18.60 -1.11
C LYS A 181 21.93 18.38 0.26
N LYS A 182 20.61 18.14 0.26
CA LYS A 182 19.81 18.01 1.47
C LYS A 182 20.11 16.70 2.18
N ILE A 183 20.26 16.78 3.49
CA ILE A 183 20.47 15.63 4.38
C ILE A 183 19.19 15.45 5.20
N TYR A 184 18.64 14.25 5.18
CA TYR A 184 17.46 13.90 5.96
C TYR A 184 17.86 13.24 7.28
N PRO A 185 17.16 13.55 8.39
CA PRO A 185 17.40 12.86 9.64
C PRO A 185 17.14 11.36 9.50
N LYS A 186 17.99 10.57 10.15
CA LYS A 186 17.77 9.11 10.24
C LYS A 186 16.71 8.78 11.26
N ASN A 187 16.08 7.64 11.11
CA ASN A 187 15.02 7.13 11.98
C ASN A 187 13.80 8.07 12.11
N ILE A 188 13.52 8.83 11.04
CA ILE A 188 12.35 9.68 10.97
C ILE A 188 11.31 9.09 10.00
N VAL A 189 10.05 9.03 10.42
CA VAL A 189 8.93 8.65 9.54
C VAL A 189 8.52 9.83 8.67
N ILE A 190 8.11 9.54 7.44
CA ILE A 190 7.75 10.57 6.42
C ILE A 190 6.70 11.54 6.96
N LYS A 191 5.70 11.05 7.72
CA LYS A 191 4.67 11.93 8.32
C LYS A 191 5.25 13.03 9.24
N ASN A 192 6.41 12.77 9.87
CA ASN A 192 7.06 13.68 10.83
C ASN A 192 8.10 14.60 10.17
N LEU A 193 8.32 14.51 8.87
CA LEU A 193 9.15 15.49 8.17
C LEU A 193 8.56 16.90 8.37
N VAL A 194 9.42 17.86 8.65
CA VAL A 194 9.00 19.27 8.83
C VAL A 194 8.53 19.88 7.53
N ASP A 195 9.17 19.52 6.43
CA ASP A 195 8.90 20.05 5.10
C ASP A 195 7.64 19.40 4.48
N ASN A 196 6.53 20.12 4.56
CA ASN A 196 5.26 19.69 3.98
C ASN A 196 5.30 19.61 2.44
N ASN A 197 6.19 20.36 1.79
CA ASN A 197 6.32 20.31 0.35
C ASN A 197 6.91 18.98 -0.09
N ILE A 198 7.99 18.52 0.54
CA ILE A 198 8.58 17.22 0.23
C ILE A 198 7.61 16.06 0.54
N LYS A 199 6.80 16.16 1.61
CA LYS A 199 5.75 15.17 1.92
C LYS A 199 4.72 15.08 0.80
N ALA A 200 4.27 16.21 0.27
CA ALA A 200 3.29 16.27 -0.81
C ALA A 200 3.89 15.74 -2.14
N ILE A 201 5.15 16.08 -2.43
CA ILE A 201 5.88 15.55 -3.60
C ILE A 201 5.99 14.03 -3.51
N ILE A 202 6.39 13.48 -2.37
CA ILE A 202 6.48 12.03 -2.15
C ILE A 202 5.11 11.38 -2.33
N LEU A 203 4.08 11.87 -1.65
CA LEU A 203 2.72 11.33 -1.76
C LEU A 203 2.20 11.38 -3.19
N GLY A 204 2.30 12.53 -3.85
CA GLY A 204 1.84 12.71 -5.24
C GLY A 204 2.54 11.75 -6.19
N SER A 205 3.85 11.56 -6.03
CA SER A 205 4.63 10.61 -6.83
C SER A 205 4.20 9.17 -6.59
N CYS A 206 3.93 8.77 -5.34
CA CYS A 206 3.44 7.44 -5.00
C CYS A 206 2.03 7.19 -5.59
N LEU A 207 1.13 8.18 -5.52
CA LEU A 207 -0.21 8.10 -6.08
C LEU A 207 -0.18 7.98 -7.61
N LEU A 208 0.62 8.80 -8.29
CA LEU A 208 0.80 8.70 -9.74
C LEU A 208 1.41 7.35 -10.14
N SER A 209 2.46 6.89 -9.44
CA SER A 209 3.07 5.58 -9.67
C SER A 209 2.06 4.44 -9.58
N ASN A 210 1.20 4.48 -8.54
CA ASN A 210 0.16 3.48 -8.34
C ASN A 210 -0.89 3.51 -9.47
N ASN A 211 -1.37 4.70 -9.82
CA ASN A 211 -2.38 4.88 -10.86
C ASN A 211 -1.88 4.39 -12.23
N LEU A 212 -0.66 4.75 -12.61
CA LEU A 212 -0.02 4.29 -13.85
C LEU A 212 0.22 2.78 -13.84
N SER A 213 0.67 2.21 -12.72
CA SER A 213 0.95 0.77 -12.61
C SER A 213 -0.32 -0.07 -12.68
N GLN A 214 -1.41 0.42 -12.13
CA GLN A 214 -2.72 -0.24 -12.19
C GLN A 214 -3.54 0.13 -13.42
N ASN A 215 -3.10 1.14 -14.19
CA ASN A 215 -3.83 1.73 -15.32
C ASN A 215 -5.25 2.20 -14.95
N LYS A 216 -5.41 2.74 -13.76
CA LYS A 216 -6.68 3.28 -13.24
C LYS A 216 -6.44 4.19 -12.05
N ILE A 217 -7.40 5.07 -11.77
CA ILE A 217 -7.49 5.80 -10.52
C ILE A 217 -8.24 4.92 -9.51
N GLY A 218 -7.59 4.59 -8.41
CA GLY A 218 -8.17 3.83 -7.29
C GLY A 218 -8.43 4.71 -6.07
N SER A 219 -8.91 4.11 -4.98
CA SER A 219 -9.04 4.80 -3.67
C SER A 219 -7.67 5.15 -3.08
N CYS A 220 -6.63 4.40 -3.42
CA CYS A 220 -5.25 4.58 -2.95
C CYS A 220 -5.07 4.53 -1.42
N PHE A 221 -6.02 3.94 -0.69
CA PHE A 221 -5.92 3.80 0.77
C PHE A 221 -4.66 3.06 1.19
N ASP A 222 -4.25 2.10 0.40
CA ASP A 222 -3.06 1.28 0.59
C ASP A 222 -1.77 2.10 0.50
N ILE A 223 -1.65 2.99 -0.49
CA ILE A 223 -0.52 3.91 -0.65
C ILE A 223 -0.44 4.87 0.55
N ILE A 224 -1.56 5.54 0.84
CA ILE A 224 -1.59 6.61 1.84
C ILE A 224 -1.30 6.04 3.24
N SER A 225 -1.91 4.90 3.59
CA SER A 225 -1.69 4.29 4.90
C SER A 225 -0.28 3.71 5.07
N SER A 226 0.25 3.02 4.06
CA SER A 226 1.62 2.51 4.11
C SER A 226 2.65 3.66 4.18
N LEU A 227 2.35 4.82 3.58
CA LEU A 227 3.24 5.99 3.62
C LEU A 227 3.20 6.70 4.99
N PHE A 228 2.01 6.96 5.52
CA PHE A 228 1.83 7.83 6.68
C PHE A 228 1.47 7.12 7.99
N GLY A 229 1.05 5.87 7.95
CA GLY A 229 0.75 5.10 9.16
C GLY A 229 -0.70 4.65 9.27
N SER A 230 -0.98 3.94 10.37
CA SER A 230 -2.33 3.50 10.73
C SER A 230 -3.25 4.69 10.92
N GLN A 231 -4.43 4.64 10.29
CA GLN A 231 -5.28 5.83 10.18
C GLN A 231 -6.76 5.51 9.92
N ILE A 232 -7.60 6.50 10.16
CA ILE A 232 -8.92 6.54 9.59
C ILE A 232 -8.81 7.15 8.20
N PHE A 233 -8.97 6.31 7.19
CA PHE A 233 -8.82 6.69 5.80
C PHE A 233 -10.04 7.45 5.29
N ILE A 234 -9.78 8.56 4.61
CA ILE A 234 -10.75 9.32 3.80
C ILE A 234 -10.12 9.46 2.41
N GLN A 235 -10.89 9.16 1.37
CA GLN A 235 -10.39 9.23 0.01
C GLN A 235 -10.06 10.68 -0.39
N THR A 236 -8.97 10.87 -1.17
CA THR A 236 -8.62 12.18 -1.73
C THR A 236 -9.73 12.71 -2.64
N GLN A 237 -10.05 14.01 -2.52
CA GLN A 237 -11.02 14.67 -3.40
C GLN A 237 -10.47 14.86 -4.81
N GLN A 238 -9.16 15.07 -4.95
CA GLN A 238 -8.44 15.20 -6.21
C GLN A 238 -7.56 13.97 -6.45
N ASN A 239 -7.29 13.69 -7.71
CA ASN A 239 -6.40 12.63 -8.15
C ASN A 239 -5.63 13.07 -9.38
N ILE A 240 -4.53 12.37 -9.67
CA ILE A 240 -3.70 12.65 -10.84
C ILE A 240 -3.53 11.39 -11.68
N PHE A 241 -3.66 11.55 -12.99
CA PHE A 241 -3.32 10.57 -13.99
C PHE A 241 -2.75 11.30 -15.20
N LEU A 242 -1.60 10.86 -15.68
CA LEU A 242 -0.93 11.41 -16.86
C LEU A 242 -0.79 10.30 -17.90
N ASN A 243 -1.05 10.64 -19.15
CA ASN A 243 -0.87 9.72 -20.27
C ASN A 243 0.49 9.95 -20.93
N SER A 244 1.01 8.91 -21.59
CA SER A 244 2.16 9.04 -22.49
C SER A 244 1.76 9.90 -23.71
N PRO A 245 2.64 10.78 -24.23
CA PRO A 245 4.04 10.96 -23.83
C PRO A 245 4.17 11.67 -22.47
N PHE A 246 5.13 11.23 -21.65
CA PHE A 246 5.38 11.81 -20.33
C PHE A 246 6.25 13.06 -20.47
N ASN A 247 5.62 14.21 -20.59
CA ASN A 247 6.29 15.50 -20.76
C ASN A 247 5.95 16.51 -19.66
N LEU A 248 6.77 17.52 -19.55
CA LEU A 248 6.63 18.65 -18.62
C LEU A 248 6.20 19.92 -19.36
N ASN A 249 5.22 19.79 -20.26
CA ASN A 249 4.58 20.97 -20.86
C ASN A 249 3.80 21.77 -19.80
N GLU A 250 3.36 22.97 -20.15
CA GLU A 250 2.69 23.87 -19.21
C GLU A 250 1.38 23.27 -18.66
N GLU A 251 0.65 22.48 -19.45
CA GLU A 251 -0.58 21.82 -19.02
C GLU A 251 -0.29 20.76 -17.94
N ASN A 252 0.66 19.86 -18.17
CA ASN A 252 1.03 18.82 -17.22
C ASN A 252 1.67 19.40 -15.96
N LYS A 253 2.53 20.42 -16.10
CA LYS A 253 3.08 21.15 -14.93
C LYS A 253 1.98 21.78 -14.11
N SER A 254 1.00 22.44 -14.74
CA SER A 254 -0.14 23.02 -14.03
C SER A 254 -0.96 21.98 -13.29
N LYS A 255 -1.30 20.86 -13.94
CA LYS A 255 -2.01 19.74 -13.30
C LYS A 255 -1.25 19.18 -12.08
N ILE A 256 0.05 18.94 -12.24
CA ILE A 256 0.92 18.44 -11.15
C ILE A 256 0.97 19.46 -10.02
N ASN A 257 1.21 20.75 -10.34
CA ASN A 257 1.35 21.80 -9.34
C ASN A 257 0.09 22.00 -8.51
N ASN A 258 -1.08 22.01 -9.15
CA ASN A 258 -2.37 22.14 -8.48
C ASN A 258 -2.63 20.92 -7.57
N PHE A 259 -2.31 19.72 -8.06
CA PHE A 259 -2.47 18.51 -7.28
C PHE A 259 -1.54 18.46 -6.05
N ILE A 260 -0.27 18.81 -6.20
CA ILE A 260 0.68 18.87 -5.08
C ILE A 260 0.28 19.94 -4.05
N GLU A 261 -0.21 21.10 -4.49
CA GLU A 261 -0.67 22.14 -3.58
C GLU A 261 -1.91 21.69 -2.80
N TYR A 262 -2.88 21.03 -3.45
CA TYR A 262 -4.00 20.39 -2.77
C TYR A 262 -3.54 19.35 -1.72
N LEU A 263 -2.61 18.47 -2.07
CA LEU A 263 -2.09 17.48 -1.12
C LEU A 263 -1.44 18.15 0.09
N LYS A 264 -0.66 19.21 -0.13
CA LYS A 264 0.08 19.93 0.89
C LYS A 264 -0.82 20.73 1.82
N SER A 265 -1.80 21.46 1.27
CA SER A 265 -2.60 22.43 2.01
C SER A 265 -3.91 21.87 2.56
N GLU A 266 -4.51 20.90 1.87
CA GLU A 266 -5.84 20.40 2.20
C GLU A 266 -5.84 18.93 2.64
N TYR A 267 -5.09 18.03 1.98
CA TYR A 267 -5.24 16.61 2.26
C TYR A 267 -4.36 16.13 3.42
N ILE A 268 -3.04 16.34 3.35
CA ILE A 268 -2.10 15.85 4.38
C ILE A 268 -2.43 16.37 5.77
N PRO A 269 -2.77 17.67 5.96
CA PRO A 269 -3.11 18.18 7.30
C PRO A 269 -4.37 17.57 7.91
N ASN A 270 -5.26 17.03 7.09
CA ASN A 270 -6.55 16.45 7.50
C ASN A 270 -6.53 14.91 7.62
N ILE A 271 -5.37 14.26 7.51
CA ILE A 271 -5.26 12.82 7.74
C ILE A 271 -5.48 12.52 9.23
N LEU A 272 -6.45 11.65 9.52
CA LEU A 272 -6.80 11.24 10.87
C LEU A 272 -5.98 10.03 11.30
N PHE A 273 -4.81 10.26 11.91
CA PHE A 273 -3.95 9.19 12.41
C PHE A 273 -4.55 8.52 13.65
N LEU A 274 -4.37 7.21 13.76
CA LEU A 274 -4.60 6.53 15.03
C LEU A 274 -3.48 6.92 15.99
N ASN A 275 -3.87 7.12 17.26
CA ASN A 275 -2.89 7.39 18.32
C ASN A 275 -1.98 6.18 18.49
N GLU A 276 -0.66 6.38 18.49
CA GLU A 276 0.34 5.32 18.65
C GLU A 276 0.21 4.56 19.99
N ASN A 277 -0.36 5.22 21.01
CA ASN A 277 -0.70 4.60 22.28
C ASN A 277 -2.06 3.90 22.30
N ASN A 278 -2.75 3.81 21.15
CA ASN A 278 -4.03 3.13 21.05
C ASN A 278 -3.87 1.66 21.47
N LYS A 279 -4.70 1.21 22.41
CA LYS A 279 -4.60 -0.14 22.97
C LYS A 279 -4.76 -1.23 21.91
N TYR A 280 -5.61 -1.01 20.90
CA TYR A 280 -5.82 -1.98 19.83
C TYR A 280 -4.62 -2.11 18.88
N LEU A 281 -3.75 -1.10 18.78
CA LEU A 281 -2.50 -1.20 18.04
C LEU A 281 -1.43 -2.02 18.77
N LYS A 282 -1.66 -2.37 20.04
CA LYS A 282 -0.80 -3.24 20.84
C LYS A 282 -1.25 -4.71 20.79
N ASN A 283 -2.45 -4.96 20.29
CA ASN A 283 -3.00 -6.30 20.16
C ASN A 283 -2.20 -7.13 19.15
N LYS A 284 -2.14 -8.43 19.39
CA LYS A 284 -1.56 -9.37 18.45
C LYS A 284 -2.47 -9.53 17.25
N ILE A 285 -1.89 -9.56 16.08
CA ILE A 285 -2.59 -9.77 14.81
C ILE A 285 -2.03 -11.02 14.13
N TYR A 286 -2.93 -11.82 13.60
CA TYR A 286 -2.60 -12.97 12.77
C TYR A 286 -3.27 -12.79 11.41
N PHE A 287 -2.53 -13.10 10.37
CA PHE A 287 -3.08 -13.28 9.04
C PHE A 287 -3.17 -14.77 8.73
N VAL A 288 -4.31 -15.19 8.21
CA VAL A 288 -4.48 -16.54 7.67
C VAL A 288 -4.55 -16.39 6.16
N SER A 289 -3.50 -16.82 5.47
CA SER A 289 -3.47 -16.84 4.00
C SER A 289 -4.31 -18.00 3.50
N ILE A 290 -5.15 -17.73 2.51
CA ILE A 290 -5.97 -18.72 1.79
C ILE A 290 -5.37 -18.89 0.40
N GLU A 291 -4.97 -20.09 0.02
CA GLU A 291 -4.14 -20.32 -1.17
C GLU A 291 -4.90 -20.30 -2.52
N ILE A 292 -6.06 -19.65 -2.60
CA ILE A 292 -6.86 -19.55 -3.83
C ILE A 292 -6.64 -18.20 -4.53
N GLY A 293 -6.64 -17.11 -3.76
CA GLY A 293 -6.63 -15.75 -4.29
C GLY A 293 -7.98 -15.27 -4.83
N SER A 294 -8.09 -13.96 -5.02
CA SER A 294 -9.30 -13.31 -5.55
C SER A 294 -8.92 -12.16 -6.49
N ASP A 295 -9.71 -11.90 -7.54
CA ASP A 295 -9.56 -10.69 -8.34
C ASP A 295 -10.41 -9.55 -7.72
N THR A 296 -9.77 -8.76 -6.87
CA THR A 296 -10.37 -7.57 -6.23
C THR A 296 -11.03 -6.62 -7.25
N ARG A 297 -10.53 -6.55 -8.48
CA ARG A 297 -11.09 -5.64 -9.51
C ARG A 297 -12.46 -6.12 -9.97
N ILE A 298 -12.62 -7.43 -10.15
CA ILE A 298 -13.89 -8.05 -10.52
C ILE A 298 -14.90 -7.86 -9.38
N PHE A 299 -14.48 -8.07 -8.13
CA PHE A 299 -15.33 -7.90 -6.95
C PHE A 299 -15.82 -6.46 -6.83
N VAL A 300 -14.91 -5.49 -6.87
CA VAL A 300 -15.26 -4.06 -6.80
C VAL A 300 -16.22 -3.68 -7.93
N LYS A 301 -15.97 -4.11 -9.17
CA LYS A 301 -16.85 -3.82 -10.31
C LYS A 301 -18.28 -4.32 -10.07
N LYS A 302 -18.42 -5.59 -9.70
CA LYS A 302 -19.75 -6.20 -9.47
C LYS A 302 -20.51 -5.54 -8.31
N VAL A 303 -19.84 -5.25 -7.19
CA VAL A 303 -20.48 -4.57 -6.05
C VAL A 303 -20.89 -3.14 -6.42
N LEU A 304 -20.07 -2.42 -7.21
CA LEU A 304 -20.44 -1.10 -7.72
C LEU A 304 -21.65 -1.16 -8.69
N GLU A 305 -21.69 -2.16 -9.56
CA GLU A 305 -22.84 -2.40 -10.45
C GLU A 305 -24.11 -2.68 -9.62
N TYR A 306 -24.01 -3.53 -8.60
CA TYR A 306 -25.12 -3.81 -7.69
C TYR A 306 -25.59 -2.54 -6.96
N ALA A 307 -24.68 -1.78 -6.34
CA ALA A 307 -24.98 -0.54 -5.64
C ALA A 307 -25.59 0.52 -6.58
N ASN A 308 -25.11 0.63 -7.82
CA ASN A 308 -25.64 1.54 -8.84
C ASN A 308 -27.06 1.17 -9.27
N ASN A 309 -27.37 -0.11 -9.40
CA ASN A 309 -28.71 -0.59 -9.79
C ASN A 309 -29.78 -0.33 -8.71
N LYS A 310 -29.37 -0.18 -7.45
CA LYS A 310 -30.26 0.13 -6.32
C LYS A 310 -30.36 1.62 -5.99
N LYS A 311 -29.79 2.49 -6.82
CA LYS A 311 -29.75 3.95 -6.57
C LYS A 311 -31.13 4.52 -6.25
N LYS A 312 -31.16 5.30 -5.14
CA LYS A 312 -32.11 6.38 -4.97
C LYS A 312 -31.49 7.73 -5.28
N ASP A 313 -30.40 8.15 -4.65
CA ASP A 313 -29.79 9.46 -4.89
C ASP A 313 -28.24 9.47 -4.81
N LYS A 314 -27.63 8.58 -4.06
CA LYS A 314 -26.16 8.50 -3.90
C LYS A 314 -25.66 7.06 -3.92
N LEU A 315 -24.39 6.87 -4.28
CA LEU A 315 -23.74 5.58 -4.20
C LEU A 315 -23.75 5.09 -2.73
N PHE A 316 -24.12 3.82 -2.50
CA PHE A 316 -24.17 3.21 -1.17
C PHE A 316 -25.20 3.81 -0.19
N ASP A 317 -26.30 4.40 -0.68
CA ASP A 317 -27.42 4.90 0.16
C ASP A 317 -28.56 3.88 0.29
N ASP A 318 -28.41 2.64 -0.17
CA ASP A 318 -29.38 1.59 0.11
C ASP A 318 -29.30 1.16 1.59
N ASP A 319 -30.31 0.43 2.04
CA ASP A 319 -30.44 0.05 3.45
C ASP A 319 -29.26 -0.80 3.96
N LEU A 320 -28.73 -1.73 3.15
CA LEU A 320 -27.60 -2.57 3.54
C LEU A 320 -26.30 -1.78 3.66
N PHE A 321 -26.00 -0.90 2.71
CA PHE A 321 -24.80 -0.06 2.78
C PHE A 321 -24.90 1.00 3.86
N SER A 322 -26.10 1.52 4.14
CA SER A 322 -26.34 2.44 5.26
C SER A 322 -26.12 1.74 6.61
N GLN A 323 -26.61 0.50 6.77
CA GLN A 323 -26.34 -0.33 7.95
C GLN A 323 -24.86 -0.67 8.07
N LEU A 324 -24.20 -1.04 6.97
CA LEU A 324 -22.75 -1.30 6.94
C LEU A 324 -21.97 -0.08 7.40
N ASN A 325 -22.31 1.11 6.88
CA ASN A 325 -21.66 2.37 7.25
C ASN A 325 -21.89 2.70 8.73
N ALA A 326 -23.09 2.52 9.25
CA ALA A 326 -23.37 2.76 10.66
C ALA A 326 -22.55 1.87 11.58
N LEU A 327 -22.34 0.60 11.22
CA LEU A 327 -21.46 -0.31 11.96
C LEU A 327 -20.00 0.05 11.79
N ASN A 328 -19.57 0.43 10.58
CA ASN A 328 -18.22 0.91 10.30
C ASN A 328 -17.86 2.13 11.17
N GLU A 329 -18.76 3.11 11.25
CA GLU A 329 -18.55 4.30 12.08
C GLU A 329 -18.43 3.95 13.58
N LYS A 330 -19.21 2.98 14.07
CA LYS A 330 -19.09 2.48 15.46
C LYS A 330 -17.73 1.82 15.68
N ILE A 331 -17.25 0.97 14.75
CA ILE A 331 -15.92 0.36 14.82
C ILE A 331 -14.84 1.44 14.83
N ILE A 332 -14.89 2.41 13.91
CA ILE A 332 -13.95 3.53 13.83
C ILE A 332 -13.91 4.29 15.17
N ASN A 333 -15.07 4.59 15.74
CA ASN A 333 -15.16 5.32 17.01
C ASN A 333 -14.54 4.54 18.19
N VAL A 334 -14.65 3.20 18.19
CA VAL A 334 -13.96 2.35 19.17
C VAL A 334 -12.44 2.53 19.09
N PHE A 335 -11.88 2.60 17.86
CA PHE A 335 -10.44 2.82 17.66
C PHE A 335 -9.99 4.25 17.90
N LEU A 336 -10.86 5.27 17.73
CA LEU A 336 -10.52 6.66 17.98
C LEU A 336 -10.53 6.99 19.49
N ASN A 337 -11.53 6.51 20.22
CA ASN A 337 -11.81 6.97 21.58
C ASN A 337 -10.92 6.39 22.69
N ASN A 338 -9.99 5.49 22.38
CA ASN A 338 -8.91 4.97 23.27
C ASN A 338 -9.26 4.79 24.78
N SER A 339 -10.51 5.03 25.18
CA SER A 339 -11.04 4.89 26.52
C SER A 339 -11.46 3.44 26.81
N ASN A 340 -11.69 3.09 28.05
CA ASN A 340 -12.01 1.74 28.58
C ASN A 340 -13.20 1.04 27.89
N ILE A 341 -13.12 0.88 26.57
CA ILE A 341 -14.13 0.19 25.80
C ILE A 341 -13.92 -1.31 25.99
N ASP A 342 -15.00 -1.97 26.31
CA ASP A 342 -15.06 -3.40 26.48
C ASP A 342 -14.71 -4.14 25.18
N ASN A 343 -13.81 -5.09 25.24
CA ASN A 343 -13.46 -5.95 24.12
C ASN A 343 -14.68 -6.73 23.58
N SER A 344 -15.71 -6.96 24.41
CA SER A 344 -16.97 -7.56 23.99
C SER A 344 -17.70 -6.72 22.95
N LEU A 345 -17.64 -5.38 23.05
CA LEU A 345 -18.29 -4.47 22.09
C LEU A 345 -17.64 -4.61 20.69
N ILE A 346 -16.30 -4.60 20.59
CA ILE A 346 -15.66 -4.72 19.27
C ILE A 346 -15.94 -6.10 18.64
N LYS A 347 -15.98 -7.16 19.45
CA LYS A 347 -16.35 -8.52 19.02
C LYS A 347 -17.79 -8.56 18.50
N GLU A 348 -18.74 -7.97 19.21
CA GLU A 348 -20.14 -7.85 18.79
C GLU A 348 -20.26 -7.07 17.48
N LEU A 349 -19.59 -5.92 17.37
CA LEU A 349 -19.59 -5.09 16.16
C LEU A 349 -19.02 -5.85 14.96
N CYS A 350 -17.93 -6.59 15.15
CA CYS A 350 -17.33 -7.42 14.11
C CYS A 350 -18.34 -8.47 13.59
N ILE A 351 -19.03 -9.18 14.49
CA ILE A 351 -20.03 -10.19 14.11
C ILE A 351 -21.18 -9.54 13.32
N LYS A 352 -21.71 -8.40 13.78
CA LYS A 352 -22.77 -7.67 13.10
C LYS A 352 -22.33 -7.15 11.74
N TYR A 353 -21.10 -6.64 11.64
CA TYR A 353 -20.51 -6.16 10.40
C TYR A 353 -20.40 -7.27 9.36
N ARG A 354 -19.91 -8.45 9.76
CA ARG A 354 -19.84 -9.63 8.90
C ARG A 354 -21.23 -10.09 8.40
N ILE A 355 -22.26 -10.04 9.25
CA ILE A 355 -23.63 -10.39 8.85
C ILE A 355 -24.10 -9.49 7.69
N ILE A 356 -23.84 -8.20 7.75
CA ILE A 356 -24.21 -7.28 6.66
C ILE A 356 -23.37 -7.54 5.41
N LEU A 357 -22.07 -7.79 5.56
CA LEU A 357 -21.21 -8.16 4.41
C LEU A 357 -21.71 -9.42 3.70
N ARG A 358 -22.14 -10.46 4.44
CA ARG A 358 -22.73 -11.67 3.84
C ARG A 358 -24.02 -11.37 3.06
N LYS A 359 -24.90 -10.51 3.58
CA LYS A 359 -26.11 -10.09 2.85
C LYS A 359 -25.77 -9.36 1.55
N ILE A 360 -24.78 -8.45 1.59
CA ILE A 360 -24.29 -7.76 0.38
C ILE A 360 -23.66 -8.78 -0.58
N SER A 361 -22.92 -9.78 -0.05
CA SER A 361 -22.32 -10.86 -0.83
C SER A 361 -23.38 -11.65 -1.61
N GLU A 362 -24.47 -12.06 -0.95
CA GLU A 362 -25.59 -12.78 -1.55
C GLU A 362 -26.29 -11.96 -2.64
N GLU A 363 -26.62 -10.70 -2.34
CA GLU A 363 -27.35 -9.85 -3.27
C GLU A 363 -26.49 -9.38 -4.46
N SER A 364 -25.21 -9.09 -4.25
CA SER A 364 -24.29 -8.68 -5.32
C SER A 364 -23.71 -9.87 -6.11
N LYS A 365 -23.92 -11.11 -5.65
CA LYS A 365 -23.31 -12.33 -6.19
C LYS A 365 -21.77 -12.24 -6.22
N VAL A 366 -21.21 -11.69 -5.16
CA VAL A 366 -19.75 -11.55 -4.97
C VAL A 366 -19.37 -12.20 -3.66
N ASP A 367 -18.39 -13.07 -3.66
CA ASP A 367 -17.88 -13.78 -2.47
C ASP A 367 -17.07 -12.85 -1.56
N ILE A 368 -17.74 -11.85 -0.94
CA ILE A 368 -17.09 -10.89 -0.02
C ILE A 368 -16.64 -11.62 1.25
N GLU A 369 -17.56 -12.35 1.90
CA GLU A 369 -17.21 -13.38 2.86
C GLU A 369 -17.66 -14.72 2.25
N PRO A 370 -16.72 -15.48 1.66
CA PRO A 370 -17.06 -16.75 1.01
C PRO A 370 -17.73 -17.73 2.00
N GLY A 371 -18.83 -18.36 1.57
CA GLY A 371 -19.59 -19.27 2.43
C GLY A 371 -18.76 -20.41 3.02
N ILE A 372 -17.74 -20.87 2.30
CA ILE A 372 -16.81 -21.90 2.78
C ILE A 372 -15.90 -21.38 3.90
N LEU A 373 -15.57 -20.08 3.95
CA LEU A 373 -14.75 -19.48 5.01
C LEU A 373 -15.58 -19.05 6.24
N THR A 374 -16.90 -18.93 6.11
CA THR A 374 -17.77 -18.54 7.23
C THR A 374 -17.64 -19.43 8.45
N PRO A 375 -17.63 -20.78 8.36
CA PRO A 375 -17.41 -21.63 9.52
C PRO A 375 -16.04 -21.45 10.18
N LEU A 376 -14.98 -21.20 9.39
CA LEU A 376 -13.65 -20.92 9.92
C LEU A 376 -13.66 -19.63 10.73
N LEU A 377 -14.19 -18.54 10.15
CA LEU A 377 -14.32 -17.25 10.83
C LEU A 377 -15.19 -17.33 12.09
N ASP A 378 -16.30 -18.07 12.04
CA ASP A 378 -17.22 -18.25 13.18
C ASP A 378 -16.59 -19.05 14.31
N ASN A 379 -15.72 -20.03 14.01
CA ASN A 379 -14.98 -20.77 15.03
C ASN A 379 -13.84 -19.93 15.62
N LEU A 380 -13.14 -19.20 14.80
CA LEU A 380 -12.09 -18.28 15.28
C LEU A 380 -12.65 -17.21 16.22
N ILE A 381 -13.74 -16.55 15.85
CA ILE A 381 -14.32 -15.48 16.68
C ILE A 381 -14.94 -16.01 17.99
N LYS A 382 -15.23 -17.31 18.12
CA LYS A 382 -15.69 -17.91 19.38
C LYS A 382 -14.62 -17.99 20.44
N LEU A 383 -13.34 -18.06 20.06
CA LEU A 383 -12.25 -18.04 21.02
C LEU A 383 -12.35 -16.78 21.90
N ASP A 384 -12.22 -16.95 23.22
CA ASP A 384 -12.37 -15.83 24.17
C ASP A 384 -11.35 -14.73 23.93
N ASP A 385 -10.14 -15.08 23.54
CA ASP A 385 -9.04 -14.14 23.28
C ASP A 385 -9.12 -13.43 21.93
N ILE A 386 -10.02 -13.84 21.04
CA ILE A 386 -10.22 -13.18 19.74
C ILE A 386 -11.34 -12.14 19.85
N ILE A 387 -11.02 -10.92 19.43
CA ILE A 387 -11.95 -9.78 19.43
C ILE A 387 -12.38 -9.37 18.02
N TYR A 388 -11.63 -9.78 16.99
CA TYR A 388 -11.92 -9.43 15.61
C TYR A 388 -11.47 -10.53 14.65
N ALA A 389 -12.31 -10.91 13.69
CA ALA A 389 -11.96 -11.87 12.64
C ALA A 389 -12.80 -11.61 11.40
N ILE A 390 -12.15 -11.30 10.25
CA ILE A 390 -12.81 -10.88 9.02
C ILE A 390 -11.97 -11.19 7.78
N CYS A 391 -12.60 -11.33 6.61
CA CYS A 391 -11.95 -11.17 5.32
C CYS A 391 -11.70 -9.68 5.05
N PRO A 392 -10.45 -9.18 5.03
CA PRO A 392 -10.17 -7.76 4.98
C PRO A 392 -10.34 -7.17 3.57
N GLY A 393 -10.52 -5.86 3.48
CA GLY A 393 -10.54 -5.13 2.21
C GLY A 393 -11.78 -5.42 1.37
N ALA A 394 -11.59 -5.96 0.16
CA ALA A 394 -12.68 -6.37 -0.73
C ALA A 394 -13.24 -7.76 -0.39
N GLY A 395 -12.70 -8.42 0.62
CA GLY A 395 -13.05 -9.80 0.95
C GLY A 395 -12.45 -10.82 0.00
N GLY A 396 -13.11 -11.97 -0.11
CA GLY A 396 -12.71 -13.05 -1.00
C GLY A 396 -11.80 -14.10 -0.34
N TYR A 397 -11.02 -14.77 -1.17
CA TYR A 397 -10.22 -15.92 -0.80
C TYR A 397 -8.72 -15.58 -0.60
N ASP A 398 -8.36 -14.31 -0.43
CA ASP A 398 -6.94 -13.93 -0.28
C ASP A 398 -6.44 -14.21 1.14
N SER A 399 -7.18 -13.73 2.15
CA SER A 399 -6.77 -13.87 3.54
C SER A 399 -7.88 -13.58 4.54
N ILE A 400 -7.66 -14.01 5.76
CA ILE A 400 -8.42 -13.63 6.96
C ILE A 400 -7.48 -12.86 7.89
N ILE A 401 -7.96 -11.80 8.51
CA ILE A 401 -7.28 -11.11 9.60
C ILE A 401 -7.96 -11.42 10.93
N ILE A 402 -7.15 -11.72 11.95
CA ILE A 402 -7.57 -12.00 13.31
C ILE A 402 -6.86 -11.02 14.24
N MET A 403 -7.59 -10.42 15.17
CA MET A 403 -7.03 -9.60 16.24
C MET A 403 -7.39 -10.17 17.59
N SER A 404 -6.39 -10.32 18.47
CA SER A 404 -6.59 -10.80 19.85
C SER A 404 -6.85 -9.65 20.82
N LYS A 405 -7.15 -10.01 22.07
CA LYS A 405 -7.06 -9.10 23.22
C LYS A 405 -5.60 -8.70 23.48
N ASP A 406 -5.42 -7.63 24.26
CA ASP A 406 -4.15 -7.32 24.90
C ASP A 406 -3.90 -8.31 26.07
N LYS A 407 -2.62 -8.66 26.33
CA LYS A 407 -2.19 -9.55 27.42
C LYS A 407 -2.82 -10.94 27.42
N ILE A 408 -2.45 -11.72 26.45
CA ILE A 408 -2.87 -13.11 26.26
C ILE A 408 -1.68 -14.06 26.42
N ASN A 409 -1.96 -15.35 26.62
CA ASN A 409 -0.98 -16.41 26.40
C ASN A 409 -0.84 -16.64 24.89
N GLU A 410 0.13 -15.98 24.25
CA GLU A 410 0.31 -16.03 22.79
C GLU A 410 0.51 -17.47 22.28
N SER A 411 1.26 -18.29 23.02
CA SER A 411 1.55 -19.68 22.61
C SER A 411 0.29 -20.55 22.60
N GLU A 412 -0.57 -20.37 23.60
CA GLU A 412 -1.83 -21.08 23.70
C GLU A 412 -2.82 -20.64 22.64
N LEU A 413 -2.96 -19.32 22.46
CA LEU A 413 -3.83 -18.77 21.42
C LEU A 413 -3.38 -19.22 20.03
N PHE A 414 -2.09 -19.17 19.73
CA PHE A 414 -1.53 -19.61 18.46
C PHE A 414 -1.83 -21.09 18.20
N LYS A 415 -1.70 -21.95 19.24
CA LYS A 415 -2.07 -23.34 19.15
C LYS A 415 -3.56 -23.49 18.82
N ASN A 416 -4.44 -22.81 19.56
CA ASN A 416 -5.89 -22.91 19.36
C ASN A 416 -6.30 -22.45 17.95
N ILE A 417 -5.66 -21.40 17.41
CA ILE A 417 -5.90 -20.94 16.03
C ILE A 417 -5.45 -22.02 15.03
N ASN A 418 -4.26 -22.62 15.23
CA ASN A 418 -3.78 -23.69 14.35
C ASN A 418 -4.69 -24.92 14.38
N ASP A 419 -5.16 -25.35 15.56
CA ASP A 419 -6.07 -26.48 15.69
C ASP A 419 -7.37 -26.25 14.89
N ILE A 420 -7.93 -25.02 14.92
CA ILE A 420 -9.11 -24.64 14.11
C ILE A 420 -8.79 -24.66 12.62
N ILE A 421 -7.61 -24.16 12.22
CA ILE A 421 -7.17 -24.16 10.82
C ILE A 421 -6.95 -25.56 10.30
N ASP A 422 -6.33 -26.43 11.11
CA ASP A 422 -6.10 -27.83 10.76
C ASP A 422 -7.40 -28.60 10.58
N ASP A 423 -8.38 -28.37 11.46
CA ASP A 423 -9.72 -28.94 11.31
C ASP A 423 -10.45 -28.42 10.06
N PHE A 424 -10.30 -27.15 9.76
CA PHE A 424 -10.83 -26.58 8.52
C PHE A 424 -10.17 -27.22 7.29
N ASN A 425 -8.85 -27.32 7.26
CA ASN A 425 -8.10 -27.92 6.17
C ASN A 425 -8.48 -29.39 5.97
N LYS A 426 -8.60 -30.20 7.05
CA LYS A 426 -9.03 -31.61 7.00
C LYS A 426 -10.41 -31.74 6.36
N LYS A 427 -11.38 -30.89 6.75
CA LYS A 427 -12.76 -30.94 6.24
C LYS A 427 -12.87 -30.52 4.76
N ASN A 428 -11.89 -29.77 4.25
CA ASN A 428 -11.88 -29.26 2.87
C ASN A 428 -10.92 -30.01 1.94
N ASN A 429 -10.11 -30.93 2.45
CA ASN A 429 -9.18 -31.74 1.62
C ASN A 429 -9.90 -32.59 0.55
N ASP A 430 -11.16 -32.98 0.78
CA ASP A 430 -11.95 -33.79 -0.14
C ASP A 430 -12.71 -32.92 -1.17
N ASN A 431 -12.67 -31.60 -1.03
CA ASN A 431 -13.32 -30.67 -1.94
C ASN A 431 -12.43 -30.39 -3.18
N LYS A 432 -13.02 -30.44 -4.37
CA LYS A 432 -12.36 -30.12 -5.67
C LYS A 432 -11.62 -28.78 -5.70
N LEU A 433 -11.78 -27.94 -4.70
CA LEU A 433 -11.18 -26.60 -4.63
C LEU A 433 -9.84 -26.55 -3.88
N ASN A 434 -9.41 -27.65 -3.26
CA ASN A 434 -8.13 -27.76 -2.52
C ASN A 434 -7.77 -26.52 -1.69
N ILE A 435 -8.74 -26.05 -0.87
CA ILE A 435 -8.60 -24.83 -0.09
C ILE A 435 -7.69 -25.09 1.10
N LYS A 436 -6.56 -24.40 1.14
CA LYS A 436 -5.59 -24.52 2.20
C LYS A 436 -5.44 -23.19 2.93
N ALA A 437 -5.53 -23.21 4.23
CA ALA A 437 -5.33 -22.06 5.09
C ALA A 437 -4.02 -22.20 5.87
N ASN A 438 -3.20 -21.16 5.88
CA ASN A 438 -1.94 -21.11 6.61
C ASN A 438 -1.84 -19.82 7.42
N ILE A 439 -1.42 -19.94 8.68
CA ILE A 439 -1.22 -18.78 9.54
C ILE A 439 0.09 -18.06 9.21
N ILE A 440 0.03 -16.74 9.14
CA ILE A 440 1.18 -15.86 9.04
C ILE A 440 1.19 -14.96 10.27
N ASP A 441 2.22 -15.11 11.09
CA ASP A 441 2.40 -14.28 12.29
C ASP A 441 2.84 -12.87 11.88
N VAL A 442 1.99 -11.90 12.15
CA VAL A 442 2.24 -10.48 11.93
C VAL A 442 1.74 -9.69 13.13
N ASN A 443 2.27 -8.48 13.29
CA ASN A 443 1.81 -7.56 14.33
C ASN A 443 1.43 -6.23 13.69
N VAL A 444 0.77 -5.38 14.46
CA VAL A 444 0.68 -3.97 14.08
C VAL A 444 2.09 -3.39 14.03
N SER A 445 2.39 -2.66 12.97
CA SER A 445 3.71 -2.06 12.79
C SER A 445 4.02 -1.09 13.93
N LYS A 446 5.17 -1.27 14.58
CA LYS A 446 5.71 -0.29 15.53
C LYS A 446 6.24 0.96 14.83
N ILE A 447 6.46 0.89 13.53
CA ILE A 447 6.87 2.02 12.70
C ILE A 447 5.61 2.60 12.06
N PRO A 448 5.20 3.82 12.43
CA PRO A 448 3.94 4.39 11.94
C PRO A 448 4.11 4.98 10.54
N GLY A 449 4.17 4.15 9.52
CA GLY A 449 4.34 4.54 8.13
C GLY A 449 5.75 4.30 7.58
N THR A 450 6.06 4.92 6.45
CA THR A 450 7.37 4.83 5.78
C THR A 450 8.43 5.61 6.54
N ILE A 451 9.60 5.00 6.76
CA ILE A 451 10.70 5.56 7.56
C ILE A 451 11.99 5.69 6.74
N ILE A 452 12.75 6.75 7.01
CA ILE A 452 14.13 6.99 6.56
C ILE A 452 15.06 6.39 7.62
N LEU A 453 15.95 5.47 7.25
CA LEU A 453 16.90 4.79 8.15
C LEU A 453 18.32 5.34 8.04
#